data_039f95e7b67e9a6f7bfcdeb92113eb99
#
_entry.id   039f95e7b67e9a6f7bfcdeb92113eb99
#
_cell.length_a   1.000
_cell.length_b   1.000
_cell.length_c   1.000
_cell.angle_alpha   90.00
_cell.angle_beta   90.00
_cell.angle_gamma   90.00
#
_symmetry.space_group_name_H-M   'P 1'
#
loop_
_entity.id
_entity.type
_entity.pdbx_description
1 polymer ?
#
loop_
_entity_poly.entity_id
_entity_poly.type
_entity_poly.pdbx_seq_one_letter_code
_entity_poly.pdbx_strand_id
1 'polypeptide(L)'
;MSSSDWFVRPQPKLAPRVRLLCLPYAGGSAATYVPWARLLPADVELIALQPPGRGSRMAEMPHAQMEPLVAELMSVFGKVTDRPYVLFGHSLGSRVGFEIIVQCQLKGLPLPAHFIASGSRAPCLSKRELPIHDLPDAQFVEALRELDGTPEEILNNTELIQWLLPLLRADFRIADSHCASRMRINCPLTVLAGTEDDTVKPEEVEAWRDLAAGDCDIQWVTGGHFFVERNRQWVLERVNAILAGVAAAGSVRSHL
;
A
#
# COMPACT_ATOMS: atom_id res chain seq x y z
N MET A 1 14.42 18.85 8.60
CA MET A 1 14.10 17.41 8.67
C MET A 1 14.56 16.78 7.38
N SER A 2 15.32 15.71 7.43
CA SER A 2 15.86 15.05 6.23
C SER A 2 14.73 14.39 5.45
N SER A 3 14.51 14.84 4.21
CA SER A 3 13.47 14.29 3.31
C SER A 3 13.77 12.86 2.82
N SER A 4 14.81 12.21 3.34
CA SER A 4 15.25 10.86 2.98
C SER A 4 14.51 9.74 3.71
N ASP A 5 13.80 10.06 4.77
CA ASP A 5 13.31 9.05 5.71
C ASP A 5 12.00 8.36 5.28
N TRP A 6 11.32 8.89 4.23
CA TRP A 6 10.10 8.30 3.69
C TRP A 6 10.30 7.00 2.91
N PHE A 7 11.51 6.76 2.39
CA PHE A 7 11.78 5.67 1.46
C PHE A 7 12.95 4.82 1.91
N VAL A 8 12.69 3.53 2.16
CA VAL A 8 13.71 2.52 2.42
C VAL A 8 14.02 1.81 1.11
N ARG A 9 15.30 1.77 0.75
CA ARG A 9 15.82 1.04 -0.42
C ARG A 9 16.71 -0.08 0.07
N PRO A 10 16.20 -1.31 0.25
CA PRO A 10 16.97 -2.42 0.83
C PRO A 10 18.18 -2.82 -0.01
N GLN A 11 18.08 -2.67 -1.32
CA GLN A 11 19.14 -2.97 -2.29
C GLN A 11 19.15 -1.86 -3.37
N PRO A 12 19.75 -0.70 -3.10
CA PRO A 12 19.83 0.40 -4.07
C PRO A 12 20.54 -0.05 -5.35
N LYS A 13 19.98 0.35 -6.51
CA LYS A 13 20.54 0.02 -7.84
C LYS A 13 20.94 1.31 -8.55
N LEU A 14 22.12 1.30 -9.19
CA LEU A 14 22.63 2.47 -9.92
C LEU A 14 21.78 2.85 -11.12
N ALA A 15 21.26 1.86 -11.85
CA ALA A 15 20.48 2.07 -13.07
C ALA A 15 19.32 1.07 -13.17
N PRO A 16 18.32 1.14 -12.28
CA PRO A 16 17.16 0.27 -12.39
C PRO A 16 16.36 0.65 -13.63
N ARG A 17 15.82 -0.35 -14.33
CA ARG A 17 14.91 -0.13 -15.46
C ARG A 17 13.51 0.25 -14.97
N VAL A 18 13.09 -0.35 -13.86
CA VAL A 18 11.77 -0.14 -13.24
C VAL A 18 11.94 -0.11 -11.73
N ARG A 19 11.10 0.68 -11.06
CA ARG A 19 10.97 0.65 -9.60
C ARG A 19 9.67 0.00 -9.17
N LEU A 20 9.73 -0.77 -8.08
CA LEU A 20 8.55 -1.23 -7.36
C LEU A 20 8.43 -0.40 -6.08
N LEU A 21 7.42 0.47 -6.01
CA LEU A 21 7.10 1.26 -4.81
C LEU A 21 6.04 0.51 -4.00
N CYS A 22 6.37 0.11 -2.76
CA CYS A 22 5.49 -0.64 -1.88
C CYS A 22 4.97 0.21 -0.73
N LEU A 23 3.65 0.24 -0.55
CA LEU A 23 2.92 0.97 0.47
C LEU A 23 2.34 -0.01 1.50
N PRO A 24 2.68 0.10 2.80
CA PRO A 24 2.27 -0.85 3.80
C PRO A 24 0.80 -0.70 4.22
N TYR A 25 0.26 -1.75 4.80
CA TYR A 25 -1.03 -1.80 5.48
C TYR A 25 -0.99 -1.07 6.84
N ALA A 26 -2.12 -0.92 7.50
CA ALA A 26 -2.24 -0.29 8.83
C ALA A 26 -1.35 -1.02 9.86
N GLY A 27 -0.51 -0.28 10.59
CA GLY A 27 0.50 -0.81 11.48
C GLY A 27 1.77 -1.35 10.79
N GLY A 28 1.72 -1.58 9.47
CA GLY A 28 2.87 -2.04 8.69
C GLY A 28 3.95 -0.97 8.49
N SER A 29 5.12 -1.39 8.05
CA SER A 29 6.27 -0.53 7.80
C SER A 29 7.01 -0.97 6.54
N ALA A 30 8.07 -0.25 6.18
CA ALA A 30 8.98 -0.67 5.11
C ALA A 30 9.52 -2.10 5.30
N ALA A 31 9.68 -2.56 6.55
CA ALA A 31 10.19 -3.89 6.89
C ALA A 31 9.37 -5.03 6.27
N THR A 32 8.06 -4.84 6.08
CA THR A 32 7.16 -5.79 5.41
C THR A 32 7.70 -6.22 4.04
N TYR A 33 8.26 -5.26 3.30
CA TYR A 33 8.69 -5.50 1.92
C TYR A 33 10.20 -5.71 1.75
N VAL A 34 11.02 -5.50 2.78
CA VAL A 34 12.48 -5.73 2.70
C VAL A 34 12.85 -7.11 2.16
N PRO A 35 12.18 -8.21 2.58
CA PRO A 35 12.48 -9.54 2.04
C PRO A 35 12.23 -9.69 0.53
N TRP A 36 11.33 -8.87 -0.04
CA TRP A 36 10.98 -8.92 -1.47
C TRP A 36 12.14 -8.53 -2.37
N ALA A 37 13.03 -7.65 -1.90
CA ALA A 37 14.13 -7.12 -2.69
C ALA A 37 15.03 -8.20 -3.31
N ARG A 38 15.13 -9.37 -2.64
CA ARG A 38 15.92 -10.52 -3.12
C ARG A 38 15.17 -11.42 -4.09
N LEU A 39 13.86 -11.19 -4.25
CA LEU A 39 12.95 -12.03 -5.05
C LEU A 39 12.49 -11.31 -6.32
N LEU A 40 12.93 -10.05 -6.50
CA LEU A 40 12.65 -9.25 -7.69
C LEU A 40 13.72 -9.46 -8.77
N PRO A 41 13.41 -9.22 -10.06
CA PRO A 41 14.38 -9.21 -11.15
C PRO A 41 15.55 -8.27 -10.89
N ALA A 42 16.71 -8.61 -11.47
CA ALA A 42 17.97 -7.89 -11.22
C ALA A 42 17.93 -6.40 -11.61
N ASP A 43 17.11 -6.02 -12.57
CA ASP A 43 16.93 -4.66 -13.08
C ASP A 43 15.78 -3.87 -12.41
N VAL A 44 15.13 -4.45 -11.39
CA VAL A 44 14.06 -3.81 -10.62
C VAL A 44 14.59 -3.35 -9.25
N GLU A 45 14.40 -2.07 -8.91
CA GLU A 45 14.69 -1.53 -7.58
C GLU A 45 13.43 -1.51 -6.71
N LEU A 46 13.49 -2.14 -5.52
CA LEU A 46 12.44 -2.02 -4.51
C LEU A 46 12.61 -0.72 -3.73
N ILE A 47 11.53 0.02 -3.56
CA ILE A 47 11.42 1.17 -2.67
C ILE A 47 10.21 0.95 -1.76
N ALA A 48 10.44 0.79 -0.47
CA ALA A 48 9.39 0.58 0.51
C ALA A 48 9.12 1.88 1.28
N LEU A 49 7.84 2.23 1.43
CA LEU A 49 7.41 3.40 2.19
C LEU A 49 7.58 3.17 3.69
N GLN A 50 8.19 4.16 4.36
CA GLN A 50 8.32 4.24 5.82
C GLN A 50 7.51 5.42 6.34
N PRO A 51 6.23 5.24 6.71
CA PRO A 51 5.42 6.32 7.28
C PRO A 51 5.91 6.75 8.67
N PRO A 52 5.53 7.94 9.16
CA PRO A 52 5.84 8.39 10.52
C PRO A 52 5.27 7.46 11.60
N GLY A 53 5.85 7.48 12.78
CA GLY A 53 5.41 6.71 13.95
C GLY A 53 5.91 5.27 14.00
N ARG A 54 6.79 4.84 13.04
CA ARG A 54 7.29 3.45 12.99
C ARG A 54 8.69 3.35 12.41
N GLY A 55 9.38 2.23 12.73
CA GLY A 55 10.72 1.97 12.22
C GLY A 55 11.69 3.11 12.49
N SER A 56 12.42 3.58 11.49
CA SER A 56 13.36 4.70 11.61
C SER A 56 12.69 6.05 11.95
N ARG A 57 11.36 6.15 11.80
CA ARG A 57 10.56 7.37 12.07
C ARG A 57 9.67 7.26 13.31
N MET A 58 10.02 6.37 14.21
CA MET A 58 9.26 6.01 15.40
C MET A 58 9.01 7.19 16.36
N ALA A 59 9.93 8.14 16.42
CA ALA A 59 9.80 9.34 17.24
C ALA A 59 8.85 10.41 16.64
N GLU A 60 8.39 10.22 15.42
CA GLU A 60 7.49 11.13 14.75
C GLU A 60 6.02 10.75 15.02
N MET A 61 5.16 11.76 15.09
CA MET A 61 3.72 11.51 15.24
C MET A 61 3.14 10.88 13.97
N PRO A 62 2.36 9.79 14.07
CA PRO A 62 1.69 9.21 12.92
C PRO A 62 0.57 10.14 12.43
N HIS A 63 0.35 10.17 11.11
CA HIS A 63 -0.82 10.82 10.54
C HIS A 63 -2.10 10.04 10.88
N ALA A 64 -3.16 10.76 11.20
CA ALA A 64 -4.49 10.21 11.47
C ALA A 64 -5.53 10.63 10.41
N GLN A 65 -5.09 11.27 9.31
CA GLN A 65 -5.92 11.71 8.20
C GLN A 65 -5.18 11.49 6.88
N MET A 66 -5.92 11.15 5.82
CA MET A 66 -5.36 10.84 4.51
C MET A 66 -4.69 12.05 3.86
N GLU A 67 -5.34 13.21 3.91
CA GLU A 67 -4.90 14.41 3.22
C GLU A 67 -3.52 14.90 3.69
N PRO A 68 -3.23 15.08 5.00
CA PRO A 68 -1.90 15.45 5.45
C PRO A 68 -0.85 14.36 5.19
N LEU A 69 -1.20 13.07 5.31
CA LEU A 69 -0.32 11.97 4.97
C LEU A 69 0.13 12.06 3.51
N VAL A 70 -0.82 12.16 2.59
CA VAL A 70 -0.55 12.23 1.16
C VAL A 70 0.16 13.54 0.79
N ALA A 71 -0.21 14.66 1.38
CA ALA A 71 0.42 15.96 1.11
C ALA A 71 1.92 15.94 1.47
N GLU A 72 2.28 15.40 2.65
CA GLU A 72 3.69 15.28 3.06
C GLU A 72 4.44 14.31 2.14
N LEU A 73 3.87 13.14 1.84
CA LEU A 73 4.47 12.16 0.94
C LEU A 73 4.70 12.75 -0.46
N MET A 74 3.72 13.47 -1.02
CA MET A 74 3.83 14.11 -2.34
C MET A 74 4.95 15.16 -2.40
N SER A 75 5.31 15.79 -1.28
CA SER A 75 6.43 16.76 -1.25
C SER A 75 7.79 16.12 -1.56
N VAL A 76 7.91 14.82 -1.37
CA VAL A 76 9.14 14.04 -1.60
C VAL A 76 9.01 12.99 -2.71
N PHE A 77 7.80 12.79 -3.24
CA PHE A 77 7.49 11.68 -4.16
C PHE A 77 8.28 11.74 -5.47
N GLY A 78 8.59 12.95 -5.95
CA GLY A 78 9.42 13.16 -7.14
C GLY A 78 10.81 12.51 -7.07
N LYS A 79 11.33 12.23 -5.86
CA LYS A 79 12.64 11.57 -5.68
C LYS A 79 12.67 10.10 -6.10
N VAL A 80 11.49 9.48 -6.28
CA VAL A 80 11.36 8.06 -6.59
C VAL A 80 10.67 7.80 -7.93
N THR A 81 10.24 8.85 -8.63
CA THR A 81 9.49 8.77 -9.90
C THR A 81 10.27 9.25 -11.13
N ASP A 82 11.60 9.37 -11.03
CA ASP A 82 12.51 9.68 -12.13
C ASP A 82 12.73 8.49 -13.10
N ARG A 83 12.16 7.33 -12.80
CA ARG A 83 12.14 6.11 -13.61
C ARG A 83 10.70 5.58 -13.72
N PRO A 84 10.39 4.75 -14.73
CA PRO A 84 9.14 4.00 -14.75
C PRO A 84 8.95 3.25 -13.43
N TYR A 85 7.76 3.29 -12.86
CA TYR A 85 7.50 2.64 -11.60
C TYR A 85 6.15 1.91 -11.58
N VAL A 86 6.09 0.82 -10.84
CA VAL A 86 4.88 0.12 -10.45
C VAL A 86 4.60 0.48 -9.00
N LEU A 87 3.36 0.85 -8.72
CA LEU A 87 2.91 1.14 -7.36
C LEU A 87 2.16 -0.08 -6.82
N PHE A 88 2.59 -0.59 -5.68
CA PHE A 88 1.93 -1.68 -4.96
C PHE A 88 1.47 -1.16 -3.60
N GLY A 89 0.20 -1.36 -3.27
CA GLY A 89 -0.32 -1.08 -1.94
C GLY A 89 -1.10 -2.27 -1.40
N HIS A 90 -1.00 -2.54 -0.08
CA HIS A 90 -1.85 -3.53 0.58
C HIS A 90 -2.74 -2.87 1.62
N SER A 91 -4.03 -3.20 1.64
CA SER A 91 -5.02 -2.67 2.59
C SER A 91 -5.02 -1.13 2.60
N LEU A 92 -4.66 -0.47 3.70
CA LEU A 92 -4.49 0.98 3.78
C LEU A 92 -3.54 1.50 2.69
N GLY A 93 -2.46 0.77 2.39
CA GLY A 93 -1.51 1.13 1.35
C GLY A 93 -2.13 1.23 -0.05
N SER A 94 -3.17 0.44 -0.36
CA SER A 94 -3.93 0.54 -1.61
C SER A 94 -4.69 1.86 -1.70
N ARG A 95 -5.28 2.31 -0.60
CA ARG A 95 -6.03 3.57 -0.52
C ARG A 95 -5.10 4.78 -0.62
N VAL A 96 -3.96 4.73 0.08
CA VAL A 96 -2.89 5.75 -0.04
C VAL A 96 -2.35 5.78 -1.47
N GLY A 97 -2.13 4.62 -2.10
CA GLY A 97 -1.69 4.52 -3.50
C GLY A 97 -2.66 5.16 -4.47
N PHE A 98 -3.96 4.94 -4.29
CA PHE A 98 -4.99 5.58 -5.09
C PHE A 98 -4.93 7.11 -4.99
N GLU A 99 -4.85 7.66 -3.76
CA GLU A 99 -4.76 9.10 -3.55
C GLU A 99 -3.48 9.72 -4.13
N ILE A 100 -2.35 9.03 -4.05
CA ILE A 100 -1.10 9.44 -4.72
C ILE A 100 -1.33 9.58 -6.23
N ILE A 101 -1.96 8.59 -6.86
CA ILE A 101 -2.24 8.61 -8.31
C ILE A 101 -3.16 9.77 -8.67
N VAL A 102 -4.22 9.98 -7.90
CA VAL A 102 -5.14 11.12 -8.05
C VAL A 102 -4.36 12.45 -7.96
N GLN A 103 -3.49 12.61 -6.96
CA GLN A 103 -2.67 13.81 -6.83
C GLN A 103 -1.68 13.98 -7.98
N CYS A 104 -1.07 12.89 -8.47
CA CYS A 104 -0.20 12.92 -9.65
C CYS A 104 -0.97 13.38 -10.89
N GLN A 105 -2.18 12.86 -11.12
CA GLN A 105 -3.04 13.27 -12.24
C GLN A 105 -3.39 14.77 -12.17
N LEU A 106 -3.84 15.25 -11.02
CA LEU A 106 -4.24 16.64 -10.81
C LEU A 106 -3.07 17.62 -10.99
N LYS A 107 -1.84 17.19 -10.68
CA LYS A 107 -0.63 18.01 -10.76
C LYS A 107 0.17 17.80 -12.06
N GLY A 108 -0.27 16.92 -12.96
CA GLY A 108 0.46 16.60 -14.19
C GLY A 108 1.82 15.92 -13.93
N LEU A 109 1.94 15.16 -12.82
CA LEU A 109 3.16 14.42 -12.46
C LEU A 109 3.17 13.03 -13.12
N PRO A 110 4.36 12.39 -13.22
CA PRO A 110 4.45 11.03 -13.76
C PRO A 110 3.52 10.05 -13.03
N LEU A 111 2.69 9.33 -13.79
CA LEU A 111 1.83 8.27 -13.27
C LEU A 111 2.60 6.95 -13.17
N PRO A 112 2.18 6.01 -12.30
CA PRO A 112 2.72 4.67 -12.31
C PRO A 112 2.43 3.99 -13.65
N ALA A 113 3.38 3.22 -14.15
CA ALA A 113 3.17 2.38 -15.33
C ALA A 113 2.13 1.27 -15.05
N HIS A 114 1.94 0.92 -13.78
CA HIS A 114 0.91 0.01 -13.29
C HIS A 114 0.63 0.24 -11.81
N PHE A 115 -0.64 0.13 -11.41
CA PHE A 115 -1.04 0.12 -10.00
C PHE A 115 -1.55 -1.26 -9.60
N ILE A 116 -1.06 -1.79 -8.48
CA ILE A 116 -1.53 -3.04 -7.88
C ILE A 116 -2.16 -2.69 -6.54
N ALA A 117 -3.48 -2.77 -6.47
CA ALA A 117 -4.25 -2.59 -5.24
C ALA A 117 -4.54 -3.98 -4.63
N SER A 118 -4.04 -4.24 -3.44
CA SER A 118 -4.08 -5.55 -2.80
C SER A 118 -4.84 -5.49 -1.47
N GLY A 119 -5.75 -6.44 -1.21
CA GLY A 119 -6.47 -6.61 0.06
C GLY A 119 -7.26 -5.36 0.50
N SER A 120 -7.91 -4.67 -0.42
CA SER A 120 -8.63 -3.44 -0.08
C SER A 120 -9.93 -3.30 -0.85
N ARG A 121 -10.97 -2.85 -0.16
CA ARG A 121 -12.18 -2.33 -0.79
C ARG A 121 -11.89 -1.08 -1.60
N ALA A 122 -12.69 -0.80 -2.62
CA ALA A 122 -12.55 0.43 -3.40
C ALA A 122 -12.65 1.68 -2.49
N PRO A 123 -11.71 2.64 -2.60
CA PRO A 123 -11.60 3.75 -1.66
C PRO A 123 -12.74 4.77 -1.77
N CYS A 124 -13.53 4.77 -2.85
CA CYS A 124 -14.68 5.65 -3.06
C CYS A 124 -15.96 5.18 -2.35
N LEU A 125 -15.95 4.00 -1.73
CA LEU A 125 -17.09 3.50 -0.98
C LEU A 125 -17.24 4.25 0.34
N SER A 126 -18.50 4.39 0.80
CA SER A 126 -18.82 5.09 2.03
C SER A 126 -18.01 4.58 3.24
N LYS A 127 -17.82 5.44 4.23
CA LYS A 127 -17.15 5.07 5.49
C LYS A 127 -17.80 3.83 6.11
N ARG A 128 -17.03 3.08 6.89
CA ARG A 128 -17.58 1.96 7.67
C ARG A 128 -18.53 2.49 8.73
N GLU A 129 -19.67 1.80 8.90
CA GLU A 129 -20.66 2.17 9.92
C GLU A 129 -20.12 1.96 11.36
N LEU A 130 -19.27 0.94 11.53
CA LEU A 130 -18.65 0.60 12.81
C LEU A 130 -17.13 0.72 12.71
N PRO A 131 -16.57 1.92 12.91
CA PRO A 131 -15.12 2.11 12.88
C PRO A 131 -14.48 1.48 14.13
N ILE A 132 -13.39 0.74 13.95
CA ILE A 132 -12.71 0.09 15.08
C ILE A 132 -11.77 1.05 15.82
N HIS A 133 -11.28 2.10 15.17
CA HIS A 133 -10.30 3.02 15.76
C HIS A 133 -10.79 3.80 16.97
N ASP A 134 -12.11 3.93 17.18
CA ASP A 134 -12.73 4.61 18.33
C ASP A 134 -13.15 3.65 19.46
N LEU A 135 -12.98 2.33 19.27
CA LEU A 135 -13.28 1.34 20.32
C LEU A 135 -12.40 1.54 21.57
N PRO A 136 -12.88 1.22 22.78
CA PRO A 136 -12.04 1.10 23.97
C PRO A 136 -10.85 0.16 23.72
N ASP A 137 -9.70 0.39 24.41
CA ASP A 137 -8.45 -0.31 24.12
C ASP A 137 -8.59 -1.85 24.09
N ALA A 138 -9.28 -2.44 25.06
CA ALA A 138 -9.47 -3.88 25.10
C ALA A 138 -10.25 -4.41 23.89
N GLN A 139 -11.29 -3.68 23.46
CA GLN A 139 -12.09 -4.05 22.28
C GLN A 139 -11.32 -3.81 20.99
N PHE A 140 -10.50 -2.76 20.93
CA PHE A 140 -9.65 -2.49 19.77
C PHE A 140 -8.58 -3.58 19.60
N VAL A 141 -7.95 -4.02 20.71
CA VAL A 141 -6.98 -5.14 20.69
C VAL A 141 -7.65 -6.44 20.24
N GLU A 142 -8.90 -6.70 20.66
CA GLU A 142 -9.64 -7.87 20.17
C GLU A 142 -9.96 -7.77 18.68
N ALA A 143 -10.38 -6.62 18.19
CA ALA A 143 -10.59 -6.39 16.76
C ALA A 143 -9.29 -6.57 15.95
N LEU A 144 -8.14 -6.14 16.50
CA LEU A 144 -6.84 -6.40 15.86
C LEU A 144 -6.50 -7.89 15.81
N ARG A 145 -6.91 -8.67 16.82
CA ARG A 145 -6.73 -10.13 16.85
C ARG A 145 -7.58 -10.80 15.78
N GLU A 146 -8.84 -10.41 15.64
CA GLU A 146 -9.73 -10.93 14.61
C GLU A 146 -9.22 -10.62 13.19
N LEU A 147 -8.56 -9.48 12.99
CA LEU A 147 -7.93 -9.12 11.72
C LEU A 147 -6.69 -9.96 11.39
N ASP A 148 -6.09 -10.64 12.37
CA ASP A 148 -4.96 -11.57 12.21
C ASP A 148 -3.70 -10.95 11.55
N GLY A 149 -3.53 -9.64 11.70
CA GLY A 149 -2.40 -8.88 11.15
C GLY A 149 -1.33 -8.49 12.16
N THR A 150 -1.59 -8.72 13.45
CA THR A 150 -0.66 -8.43 14.54
C THR A 150 -0.32 -9.73 15.26
N PRO A 151 0.97 -10.07 15.39
CA PRO A 151 1.38 -11.30 16.09
C PRO A 151 0.83 -11.37 17.53
N GLU A 152 0.40 -12.54 17.94
CA GLU A 152 -0.14 -12.80 19.29
C GLU A 152 0.83 -12.41 20.41
N GLU A 153 2.13 -12.57 20.19
CA GLU A 153 3.16 -12.17 21.15
C GLU A 153 3.13 -10.65 21.41
N ILE A 154 2.76 -9.85 20.40
CA ILE A 154 2.59 -8.40 20.52
C ILE A 154 1.28 -8.09 21.23
N LEU A 155 0.17 -8.72 20.81
CA LEU A 155 -1.16 -8.48 21.39
C LEU A 155 -1.23 -8.85 22.88
N ASN A 156 -0.49 -9.87 23.30
CA ASN A 156 -0.43 -10.36 24.68
C ASN A 156 0.61 -9.60 25.54
N ASN A 157 1.47 -8.76 24.95
CA ASN A 157 2.41 -7.94 25.69
C ASN A 157 1.80 -6.57 25.98
N THR A 158 1.33 -6.38 27.21
CA THR A 158 0.61 -5.16 27.64
C THR A 158 1.42 -3.88 27.43
N GLU A 159 2.73 -3.89 27.69
CA GLU A 159 3.57 -2.70 27.52
C GLU A 159 3.76 -2.38 26.02
N LEU A 160 4.05 -3.40 25.22
CA LEU A 160 4.30 -3.24 23.80
C LEU A 160 3.04 -2.81 23.06
N ILE A 161 1.89 -3.43 23.36
CA ILE A 161 0.63 -3.05 22.68
C ILE A 161 0.20 -1.64 23.07
N GLN A 162 0.32 -1.23 24.34
CA GLN A 162 0.00 0.13 24.73
C GLN A 162 0.86 1.18 24.04
N TRP A 163 2.11 0.85 23.77
CA TRP A 163 3.01 1.72 23.02
C TRP A 163 2.64 1.81 21.54
N LEU A 164 2.12 0.72 20.94
CA LEU A 164 1.69 0.68 19.55
C LEU A 164 0.28 1.23 19.29
N LEU A 165 -0.59 1.25 20.30
CA LEU A 165 -1.98 1.70 20.16
C LEU A 165 -2.14 3.06 19.47
N PRO A 166 -1.37 4.12 19.81
CA PRO A 166 -1.52 5.41 19.13
C PRO A 166 -1.28 5.35 17.64
N LEU A 167 -0.27 4.58 17.20
CA LEU A 167 0.05 4.35 15.82
C LEU A 167 -1.06 3.57 15.10
N LEU A 168 -1.48 2.45 15.68
CA LEU A 168 -2.51 1.59 15.10
C LEU A 168 -3.84 2.35 14.97
N ARG A 169 -4.24 3.09 16.01
CA ARG A 169 -5.46 3.93 15.95
C ARG A 169 -5.38 5.00 14.87
N ALA A 170 -4.23 5.64 14.69
CA ALA A 170 -4.04 6.63 13.64
C ALA A 170 -4.22 6.03 12.24
N ASP A 171 -3.60 4.88 11.97
CA ASP A 171 -3.71 4.19 10.70
C ASP A 171 -5.15 3.69 10.45
N PHE A 172 -5.78 3.06 11.45
CA PHE A 172 -7.17 2.60 11.35
C PHE A 172 -8.15 3.76 11.22
N ARG A 173 -7.88 4.92 11.84
CA ARG A 173 -8.70 6.11 11.61
C ARG A 173 -8.69 6.51 10.14
N ILE A 174 -7.54 6.51 9.47
CA ILE A 174 -7.49 6.76 8.03
C ILE A 174 -8.26 5.68 7.28
N ALA A 175 -8.02 4.40 7.59
CA ALA A 175 -8.66 3.28 6.90
C ALA A 175 -10.19 3.27 7.04
N ASP A 176 -10.73 3.62 8.20
CA ASP A 176 -12.16 3.59 8.50
C ASP A 176 -12.89 4.84 7.99
N SER A 177 -12.25 6.03 8.07
CA SER A 177 -12.92 7.31 7.86
C SER A 177 -12.71 7.92 6.48
N HIS A 178 -11.65 7.53 5.77
CA HIS A 178 -11.38 8.09 4.44
C HIS A 178 -12.34 7.54 3.37
N CYS A 179 -12.88 8.45 2.56
CA CYS A 179 -13.67 8.14 1.38
C CYS A 179 -13.14 8.99 0.23
N ALA A 180 -12.53 8.35 -0.74
CA ALA A 180 -11.94 9.00 -1.91
C ALA A 180 -13.00 9.57 -2.86
N SER A 181 -12.60 10.53 -3.66
CA SER A 181 -13.40 10.96 -4.81
C SER A 181 -13.58 9.80 -5.81
N ARG A 182 -14.65 9.85 -6.62
CA ARG A 182 -14.87 8.89 -7.72
C ARG A 182 -14.07 9.23 -8.98
N MET A 183 -12.89 9.82 -8.82
CA MET A 183 -12.00 10.10 -9.94
C MET A 183 -11.44 8.79 -10.50
N ARG A 184 -11.48 8.64 -11.82
CA ARG A 184 -10.84 7.49 -12.49
C ARG A 184 -9.35 7.72 -12.63
N ILE A 185 -8.56 6.68 -12.36
CA ILE A 185 -7.10 6.70 -12.51
C ILE A 185 -6.70 6.28 -13.93
N ASN A 186 -5.76 7.04 -14.53
CA ASN A 186 -5.29 6.85 -15.90
C ASN A 186 -4.01 5.99 -15.96
N CYS A 187 -4.00 4.88 -15.23
CA CYS A 187 -2.96 3.86 -15.31
C CYS A 187 -3.59 2.47 -15.26
N PRO A 188 -2.94 1.43 -15.82
CA PRO A 188 -3.39 0.05 -15.67
C PRO A 188 -3.54 -0.33 -14.20
N LEU A 189 -4.61 -1.06 -13.89
CA LEU A 189 -4.97 -1.46 -12.53
C LEU A 189 -5.11 -2.99 -12.43
N THR A 190 -4.41 -3.59 -11.47
CA THR A 190 -4.68 -4.94 -11.02
C THR A 190 -5.12 -4.91 -9.56
N VAL A 191 -6.19 -5.60 -9.24
CA VAL A 191 -6.70 -5.75 -7.88
C VAL A 191 -6.48 -7.18 -7.42
N LEU A 192 -5.81 -7.36 -6.27
CA LEU A 192 -5.60 -8.67 -5.65
C LEU A 192 -6.49 -8.78 -4.41
N ALA A 193 -7.27 -9.83 -4.31
CA ALA A 193 -8.19 -10.06 -3.19
C ALA A 193 -8.09 -11.49 -2.65
N GLY A 194 -8.24 -11.66 -1.33
CA GLY A 194 -8.30 -12.96 -0.68
C GLY A 194 -9.70 -13.55 -0.75
N THR A 195 -9.82 -14.84 -1.05
CA THR A 195 -11.12 -15.53 -1.09
C THR A 195 -11.74 -15.77 0.30
N GLU A 196 -10.92 -15.63 1.34
CA GLU A 196 -11.27 -15.87 2.75
C GLU A 196 -11.09 -14.56 3.57
N ASP A 197 -11.05 -13.40 2.90
CA ASP A 197 -10.92 -12.09 3.55
C ASP A 197 -12.30 -11.59 3.99
N ASP A 198 -12.66 -11.85 5.24
CA ASP A 198 -13.92 -11.41 5.84
C ASP A 198 -14.02 -9.88 6.03
N THR A 199 -12.91 -9.16 5.84
CA THR A 199 -12.87 -7.69 6.01
C THR A 199 -13.27 -6.92 4.75
N VAL A 200 -13.29 -7.58 3.59
CA VAL A 200 -13.59 -6.97 2.29
C VAL A 200 -14.54 -7.87 1.50
N LYS A 201 -15.73 -7.36 1.21
CA LYS A 201 -16.73 -8.11 0.45
C LYS A 201 -16.39 -8.14 -1.05
N PRO A 202 -16.81 -9.19 -1.79
CA PRO A 202 -16.57 -9.28 -3.22
C PRO A 202 -17.07 -8.07 -4.01
N GLU A 203 -18.25 -7.56 -3.71
CA GLU A 203 -18.81 -6.37 -4.35
C GLU A 203 -18.02 -5.09 -4.07
N GLU A 204 -17.33 -5.02 -2.93
CA GLU A 204 -16.46 -3.91 -2.59
C GLU A 204 -15.12 -3.98 -3.35
N VAL A 205 -14.69 -5.19 -3.73
CA VAL A 205 -13.54 -5.41 -4.62
C VAL A 205 -13.92 -5.06 -6.07
N GLU A 206 -15.07 -5.53 -6.55
CA GLU A 206 -15.55 -5.24 -7.91
C GLU A 206 -15.73 -3.74 -8.16
N ALA A 207 -16.05 -2.96 -7.12
CA ALA A 207 -16.19 -1.50 -7.23
C ALA A 207 -14.88 -0.76 -7.64
N TRP A 208 -13.72 -1.41 -7.61
CA TRP A 208 -12.48 -0.87 -8.17
C TRP A 208 -12.57 -0.62 -9.69
N ARG A 209 -13.42 -1.37 -10.42
CA ARG A 209 -13.64 -1.18 -11.87
C ARG A 209 -14.16 0.22 -12.19
N ASP A 210 -14.97 0.79 -11.30
CA ASP A 210 -15.52 2.15 -11.48
C ASP A 210 -14.44 3.23 -11.40
N LEU A 211 -13.30 2.92 -10.76
CA LEU A 211 -12.18 3.82 -10.57
C LEU A 211 -11.08 3.67 -11.62
N ALA A 212 -11.16 2.70 -12.51
CA ALA A 212 -10.24 2.54 -13.62
C ALA A 212 -10.74 3.31 -14.85
N ALA A 213 -9.85 4.08 -15.50
CA ALA A 213 -10.16 4.70 -16.79
C ALA A 213 -10.02 3.72 -17.97
N GLY A 214 -9.23 2.67 -17.80
CA GLY A 214 -9.02 1.57 -18.72
C GLY A 214 -9.36 0.22 -18.08
N ASP A 215 -8.61 -0.82 -18.49
CA ASP A 215 -8.82 -2.17 -17.99
C ASP A 215 -8.49 -2.29 -16.50
N CYS A 216 -9.33 -3.01 -15.78
CA CYS A 216 -9.13 -3.40 -14.39
C CYS A 216 -9.16 -4.93 -14.29
N ASP A 217 -8.00 -5.52 -13.99
CA ASP A 217 -7.86 -6.96 -13.77
C ASP A 217 -8.01 -7.28 -12.28
N ILE A 218 -8.99 -8.13 -11.94
CA ILE A 218 -9.24 -8.56 -10.56
C ILE A 218 -8.86 -10.03 -10.42
N GLN A 219 -7.94 -10.30 -9.52
CA GLN A 219 -7.42 -11.65 -9.27
C GLN A 219 -7.66 -12.06 -7.82
N TRP A 220 -8.17 -13.28 -7.65
CA TRP A 220 -8.45 -13.85 -6.35
C TRP A 220 -7.38 -14.87 -5.96
N VAL A 221 -6.94 -14.82 -4.70
CA VAL A 221 -6.00 -15.76 -4.11
C VAL A 221 -6.63 -16.43 -2.90
N THR A 222 -6.39 -17.70 -2.69
CA THR A 222 -6.82 -18.40 -1.48
C THR A 222 -6.17 -17.77 -0.24
N GLY A 223 -6.97 -17.46 0.78
CA GLY A 223 -6.50 -16.92 2.06
C GLY A 223 -7.25 -15.66 2.49
N GLY A 224 -7.03 -15.30 3.75
CA GLY A 224 -7.62 -14.12 4.41
C GLY A 224 -6.90 -12.81 4.06
N HIS A 225 -7.15 -11.77 4.86
CA HIS A 225 -6.66 -10.41 4.59
C HIS A 225 -5.15 -10.31 4.37
N PHE A 226 -4.35 -11.05 5.14
CA PHE A 226 -2.88 -11.02 5.06
C PHE A 226 -2.27 -12.05 4.09
N PHE A 227 -2.99 -12.39 3.00
CA PHE A 227 -2.43 -13.24 1.93
C PHE A 227 -1.12 -12.68 1.35
N VAL A 228 -0.90 -11.38 1.41
CA VAL A 228 0.34 -10.73 0.98
C VAL A 228 1.60 -11.28 1.68
N GLU A 229 1.45 -11.78 2.91
CA GLU A 229 2.50 -12.41 3.69
C GLU A 229 2.44 -13.94 3.59
N ARG A 230 1.25 -14.51 3.76
CA ARG A 230 1.04 -15.97 3.81
C ARG A 230 1.17 -16.63 2.44
N ASN A 231 0.70 -15.97 1.38
CA ASN A 231 0.81 -16.41 -0.01
C ASN A 231 1.76 -15.53 -0.83
N ARG A 232 2.83 -15.05 -0.18
CA ARG A 232 3.81 -14.11 -0.75
C ARG A 232 4.35 -14.56 -2.10
N GLN A 233 4.59 -15.85 -2.29
CA GLN A 233 5.10 -16.36 -3.56
C GLN A 233 4.13 -16.07 -4.71
N TRP A 234 2.85 -16.38 -4.52
CA TRP A 234 1.81 -16.12 -5.52
C TRP A 234 1.70 -14.62 -5.85
N VAL A 235 1.75 -13.76 -4.82
CA VAL A 235 1.72 -12.29 -5.01
C VAL A 235 2.94 -11.85 -5.82
N LEU A 236 4.13 -12.31 -5.47
CA LEU A 236 5.38 -11.94 -6.16
C LEU A 236 5.42 -12.43 -7.61
N GLU A 237 4.84 -13.58 -7.94
CA GLU A 237 4.71 -14.04 -9.32
C GLU A 237 3.91 -13.04 -10.17
N ARG A 238 2.79 -12.49 -9.66
CA ARG A 238 1.97 -11.47 -10.35
C ARG A 238 2.70 -10.14 -10.44
N VAL A 239 3.31 -9.70 -9.35
CA VAL A 239 4.13 -8.48 -9.33
C VAL A 239 5.27 -8.58 -10.35
N ASN A 240 5.99 -9.70 -10.40
CA ASN A 240 7.10 -9.91 -11.33
C ASN A 240 6.63 -9.96 -12.79
N ALA A 241 5.48 -10.56 -13.09
CA ALA A 241 4.89 -10.57 -14.43
C ALA A 241 4.57 -9.14 -14.92
N ILE A 242 3.97 -8.31 -14.04
CA ILE A 242 3.68 -6.90 -14.34
C ILE A 242 4.97 -6.11 -14.55
N LEU A 243 5.96 -6.27 -13.67
CA LEU A 243 7.26 -5.60 -13.77
C LEU A 243 7.98 -5.93 -15.08
N ALA A 244 7.94 -7.20 -15.51
CA ALA A 244 8.52 -7.65 -16.78
C ALA A 244 7.83 -6.97 -17.98
N GLY A 245 6.51 -6.86 -17.97
CA GLY A 245 5.74 -6.15 -18.99
C GLY A 245 6.10 -4.67 -19.07
N VAL A 246 6.22 -3.99 -17.93
CA VAL A 246 6.60 -2.57 -17.85
C VAL A 246 8.04 -2.37 -18.37
N ALA A 247 8.98 -3.24 -17.97
CA ALA A 247 10.36 -3.17 -18.43
C ALA A 247 10.48 -3.38 -19.96
N ALA A 248 9.70 -4.29 -20.54
CA ALA A 248 9.67 -4.53 -21.99
C ALA A 248 9.13 -3.31 -22.76
N ALA A 249 8.03 -2.69 -22.28
CA ALA A 249 7.44 -1.51 -22.90
C ALA A 249 8.38 -0.28 -22.87
N GLY A 250 9.18 -0.12 -21.80
CA GLY A 250 10.18 0.94 -21.68
C GLY A 250 11.32 0.82 -22.69
N SER A 251 11.70 -0.39 -23.10
CA SER A 251 12.78 -0.62 -24.07
C SER A 251 12.41 -0.18 -25.48
N VAL A 252 11.14 -0.31 -25.86
CA VAL A 252 10.66 0.06 -27.20
C VAL A 252 10.66 1.59 -27.38
N ARG A 253 10.39 2.35 -26.30
CA ARG A 253 10.38 3.84 -26.34
C ARG A 253 11.76 4.48 -26.39
N SER A 254 12.83 3.74 -26.04
CA SER A 254 14.22 4.27 -26.03
C SER A 254 14.91 4.13 -27.41
N HIS A 255 14.26 3.52 -28.39
CA HIS A 255 14.81 3.26 -29.74
C HIS A 255 14.07 4.04 -30.83
N LEU A 256 13.16 4.94 -30.46
CA LEU A 256 12.48 5.91 -31.31
C LEU A 256 12.91 7.34 -30.96
#